data_173081184d1519b5142f5ae0d47041a6
#
_entry.id   173081184d1519b5142f5ae0d47041a6
#
_cell.length_a   1.000
_cell.length_b   1.000
_cell.length_c   1.000
_cell.angle_alpha   90.00
_cell.angle_beta   90.00
_cell.angle_gamma   90.00
#
_symmetry.space_group_name_H-M   'P 1'
#
loop_
_entity.id
_entity.type
_entity.pdbx_description
1 polymer ?
#
loop_
_entity_poly.entity_id
_entity_poly.type
_entity_poly.pdbx_seq_one_letter_code
_entity_poly.pdbx_strand_id
1 'polypeptide(L)'
;VLGLKWHNIDFENETIWIRETLQQSTKEISGDSNYTSSTKTESSNRTLPMIHQVKKILLEQRERQVRNKEFLKDAYISNDYVCTFDNGKEITPNYLTKNFHTLIEKQNDFPQIRFHDLRHSVASNLLNDGFTTVQVAEWLGHSSSTTTLKFYAHIDKTSKLAIANSLQAD
;
A
#
# COMPACT_ATOMS: atom_id res chain seq x y z
N VAL A 1 3.70 2.06 0.91
CA VAL A 1 4.25 0.91 1.66
C VAL A 1 5.71 1.14 2.00
N LEU A 2 6.61 1.35 1.02
CA LEU A 2 8.06 1.46 1.25
C LEU A 2 8.49 2.64 2.13
N GLY A 3 7.73 3.74 2.15
CA GLY A 3 7.97 4.88 3.04
C GLY A 3 7.42 4.72 4.45
N LEU A 4 6.86 3.55 4.81
CA LEU A 4 6.35 3.33 6.17
C LEU A 4 7.51 3.17 7.14
N LYS A 5 7.44 3.91 8.25
CA LYS A 5 8.42 3.90 9.35
C LYS A 5 7.78 3.39 10.63
N TRP A 6 8.59 2.84 11.53
CA TRP A 6 8.12 2.27 12.80
C TRP A 6 7.46 3.30 13.71
N HIS A 7 7.96 4.55 13.75
CA HIS A 7 7.34 5.61 14.55
C HIS A 7 5.94 6.04 14.05
N ASN A 8 5.54 5.60 12.84
CA ASN A 8 4.20 5.82 12.30
C ASN A 8 3.24 4.66 12.59
N ILE A 9 3.62 3.72 13.46
CA ILE A 9 2.81 2.55 13.83
C ILE A 9 2.55 2.59 15.32
N ASP A 10 1.27 2.66 15.69
CA ASP A 10 0.81 2.58 17.07
C ASP A 10 0.17 1.20 17.29
N PHE A 11 0.88 0.34 18.01
CA PHE A 11 0.42 -1.01 18.33
C PHE A 11 -0.61 -1.05 19.48
N GLU A 12 -0.65 -0.02 20.33
CA GLU A 12 -1.60 0.07 21.44
C GLU A 12 -2.98 0.49 20.93
N ASN A 13 -3.02 1.56 20.11
CA ASN A 13 -4.25 2.06 19.52
C ASN A 13 -4.58 1.39 18.18
N GLU A 14 -3.76 0.42 17.75
CA GLU A 14 -3.92 -0.34 16.49
C GLU A 14 -4.12 0.56 15.28
N THR A 15 -3.25 1.56 15.11
CA THR A 15 -3.31 2.52 14.01
C THR A 15 -1.99 2.63 13.25
N ILE A 16 -2.10 2.97 11.96
CA ILE A 16 -0.97 3.22 11.06
C ILE A 16 -1.14 4.59 10.41
N TRP A 17 -0.15 5.44 10.55
CA TRP A 17 -0.13 6.76 9.94
C TRP A 17 0.60 6.73 8.61
N ILE A 18 -0.09 7.07 7.53
CA ILE A 18 0.47 7.16 6.18
C ILE A 18 0.81 8.63 5.90
N ARG A 19 2.09 9.00 6.00
CA ARG A 19 2.55 10.40 5.89
C ARG A 19 3.67 10.60 4.87
N GLU A 20 4.39 9.54 4.54
CA GLU A 20 5.61 9.64 3.75
C GLU A 20 5.61 8.67 2.58
N THR A 21 6.27 9.06 1.52
CA THR A 21 6.49 8.23 0.33
C THR A 21 7.98 8.14 0.04
N LEU A 22 8.50 6.94 -0.11
CA LEU A 22 9.85 6.72 -0.62
C LEU A 22 9.80 6.86 -2.15
N GLN A 23 10.54 7.81 -2.68
CA GLN A 23 10.67 8.05 -4.12
C GLN A 23 12.11 7.77 -4.55
N GLN A 24 12.26 7.32 -5.78
CA GLN A 24 13.57 7.17 -6.41
C GLN A 24 13.88 8.44 -7.19
N SER A 25 15.07 9.00 -7.01
CA SER A 25 15.55 10.13 -7.81
C SER A 25 15.80 9.67 -9.24
N THR A 26 15.33 10.43 -10.22
CA THR A 26 15.65 10.22 -11.64
C THR A 26 16.94 10.91 -12.06
N LYS A 27 17.55 11.69 -11.17
CA LYS A 27 18.82 12.36 -11.43
C LYS A 27 19.95 11.57 -10.82
N GLU A 28 20.80 11.01 -11.68
CA GLU A 28 22.10 10.41 -11.37
C GLU A 28 23.13 11.50 -10.94
N ILE A 29 22.86 12.23 -9.87
CA ILE A 29 23.80 13.16 -9.28
C ILE A 29 24.00 12.75 -7.82
N SER A 30 25.13 12.08 -7.57
CA SER A 30 25.57 11.54 -6.27
C SER A 30 24.87 10.25 -5.81
N GLY A 31 25.57 9.17 -5.81
CA GLY A 31 25.49 7.81 -5.24
C GLY A 31 24.31 7.34 -4.36
N ASP A 32 23.44 8.20 -3.90
CA ASP A 32 22.25 7.87 -3.09
C ASP A 32 20.98 8.33 -3.83
N SER A 33 20.30 7.36 -4.42
CA SER A 33 19.20 7.61 -5.35
C SER A 33 17.80 7.56 -4.74
N ASN A 34 17.69 7.38 -3.44
CA ASN A 34 16.39 7.35 -2.73
C ASN A 34 16.25 8.58 -1.83
N TYR A 35 15.09 9.23 -1.88
CA TYR A 35 14.74 10.26 -0.93
C TYR A 35 13.30 10.08 -0.44
N THR A 36 13.09 10.38 0.83
CA THR A 36 11.77 10.43 1.42
C THR A 36 11.16 11.80 1.15
N SER A 37 9.98 11.84 0.58
CA SER A 37 9.20 13.05 0.48
C SER A 37 7.91 12.92 1.28
N SER A 38 7.43 14.03 1.84
CA SER A 38 6.07 14.09 2.37
C SER A 38 5.08 13.73 1.26
N THR A 39 3.94 13.17 1.62
CA THR A 39 2.89 12.88 0.64
C THR A 39 2.51 14.16 -0.12
N LYS A 40 2.42 14.08 -1.46
CA LYS A 40 2.21 15.24 -2.35
C LYS A 40 0.92 16.01 -2.11
N THR A 41 -0.03 15.44 -1.38
CA THR A 41 -1.35 16.03 -1.12
C THR A 41 -1.78 15.74 0.31
N GLU A 42 -2.52 16.64 0.95
CA GLU A 42 -3.12 16.44 2.27
C GLU A 42 -3.99 15.18 2.33
N SER A 43 -4.72 14.88 1.26
CA SER A 43 -5.55 13.67 1.14
C SER A 43 -4.75 12.36 1.19
N SER A 44 -3.45 12.39 0.92
CA SER A 44 -2.57 11.24 1.06
C SER A 44 -2.12 11.00 2.50
N ASN A 45 -2.24 12.02 3.37
CA ASN A 45 -1.94 11.92 4.79
C ASN A 45 -3.17 11.42 5.55
N ARG A 46 -3.12 10.20 6.04
CA ARG A 46 -4.25 9.55 6.70
C ARG A 46 -3.81 8.55 7.76
N THR A 47 -4.68 8.31 8.70
CA THR A 47 -4.56 7.25 9.70
C THR A 47 -5.50 6.11 9.31
N LEU A 48 -4.96 4.89 9.29
CA LEU A 48 -5.73 3.68 9.01
C LEU A 48 -5.77 2.80 10.26
N PRO A 49 -6.90 2.16 10.57
CA PRO A 49 -6.94 1.11 11.57
C PRO A 49 -6.07 -0.07 11.13
N MET A 50 -5.36 -0.66 12.08
CA MET A 50 -4.51 -1.82 11.85
C MET A 50 -5.34 -3.10 11.96
N ILE A 51 -5.53 -3.80 10.85
CA ILE A 51 -6.20 -5.11 10.88
C ILE A 51 -5.28 -6.17 11.48
N HIS A 52 -5.86 -7.18 12.10
CA HIS A 52 -5.13 -8.22 12.83
C HIS A 52 -4.01 -8.90 12.01
N GLN A 53 -4.27 -9.22 10.74
CA GLN A 53 -3.27 -9.83 9.85
C GLN A 53 -2.07 -8.91 9.62
N VAL A 54 -2.31 -7.60 9.47
CA VAL A 54 -1.24 -6.61 9.29
C VAL A 54 -0.45 -6.46 10.58
N LYS A 55 -1.10 -6.43 11.75
CA LYS A 55 -0.43 -6.39 13.06
C LYS A 55 0.54 -7.57 13.21
N LYS A 56 0.09 -8.77 12.90
CA LYS A 56 0.91 -9.98 12.97
C LYS A 56 2.16 -9.87 12.07
N ILE A 57 1.98 -9.49 10.79
CA ILE A 57 3.09 -9.32 9.83
C ILE A 57 4.08 -8.25 10.30
N LEU A 58 3.59 -7.15 10.87
CA LEU A 58 4.46 -6.08 11.37
C LEU A 58 5.28 -6.54 12.58
N LEU A 59 4.70 -7.29 13.51
CA LEU A 59 5.42 -7.85 14.65
C LEU A 59 6.50 -8.84 14.20
N GLU A 60 6.18 -9.76 13.31
CA GLU A 60 7.14 -10.72 12.72
C GLU A 60 8.29 -10.00 12.00
N GLN A 61 7.98 -8.92 11.27
CA GLN A 61 8.99 -8.10 10.60
C GLN A 61 9.90 -7.39 11.61
N ARG A 62 9.35 -6.86 12.70
CA ARG A 62 10.12 -6.20 13.75
C ARG A 62 11.08 -7.17 14.42
N GLU A 63 10.62 -8.35 14.78
CA GLU A 63 11.46 -9.41 15.33
C GLU A 63 12.56 -9.85 14.36
N ARG A 64 12.25 -9.96 13.06
CA ARG A 64 13.26 -10.28 12.04
C ARG A 64 14.35 -9.22 11.98
N GLN A 65 13.99 -7.94 12.00
CA GLN A 65 14.95 -6.85 11.99
C GLN A 65 15.83 -6.85 13.26
N VAL A 66 15.25 -7.14 14.42
CA VAL A 66 16.01 -7.24 15.69
C VAL A 66 17.04 -8.38 15.59
N ARG A 67 16.62 -9.60 15.19
CA ARG A 67 17.53 -10.74 15.01
C ARG A 67 18.66 -10.44 14.00
N ASN A 68 18.33 -9.82 12.88
CA ASN A 68 19.30 -9.46 11.85
C ASN A 68 20.31 -8.43 12.36
N LYS A 69 19.86 -7.44 13.13
CA LYS A 69 20.71 -6.44 13.74
C LYS A 69 21.68 -7.05 14.76
N GLU A 70 21.21 -7.97 15.58
CA GLU A 70 22.07 -8.71 16.53
C GLU A 70 23.10 -9.58 15.83
N PHE A 71 22.71 -10.22 14.72
CA PHE A 71 23.60 -11.08 13.95
C PHE A 71 24.67 -10.30 13.17
N LEU A 72 24.26 -9.24 12.46
CA LEU A 72 25.15 -8.46 11.58
C LEU A 72 25.94 -7.37 12.29
N LYS A 73 25.52 -6.97 13.50
CA LYS A 73 26.17 -5.94 14.33
C LYS A 73 26.49 -4.67 13.53
N ASP A 74 27.78 -4.33 13.40
CA ASP A 74 28.25 -3.11 12.71
C ASP A 74 27.96 -3.12 11.19
N ALA A 75 27.71 -4.28 10.60
CA ALA A 75 27.32 -4.39 9.19
C ALA A 75 25.84 -4.11 8.95
N TYR A 76 25.02 -3.96 10.01
CA TYR A 76 23.61 -3.65 9.90
C TYR A 76 23.37 -2.15 9.75
N ILE A 77 22.65 -1.75 8.70
CA ILE A 77 22.26 -0.36 8.45
C ILE A 77 21.02 -0.03 9.27
N SER A 78 21.21 0.63 10.40
CA SER A 78 20.12 1.03 11.30
C SER A 78 19.34 2.20 10.73
N ASN A 79 18.05 2.04 10.53
CA ASN A 79 17.10 3.08 10.15
C ASN A 79 15.71 2.75 10.73
N ASP A 80 14.72 3.58 10.44
CA ASP A 80 13.36 3.45 10.97
C ASP A 80 12.37 2.83 9.97
N TYR A 81 12.81 2.36 8.80
CA TYR A 81 11.92 1.79 7.79
C TYR A 81 11.44 0.39 8.17
N VAL A 82 10.14 0.13 7.92
CA VAL A 82 9.52 -1.18 8.08
C VAL A 82 9.99 -2.15 6.99
N CYS A 83 10.08 -1.67 5.76
CA CYS A 83 10.46 -2.48 4.60
C CYS A 83 11.95 -2.34 4.30
N THR A 84 12.75 -3.29 4.80
CA THR A 84 14.20 -3.35 4.59
C THR A 84 14.65 -4.72 4.10
N PHE A 85 15.82 -4.75 3.49
CA PHE A 85 16.60 -5.96 3.31
C PHE A 85 17.11 -6.51 4.66
N ASP A 86 17.66 -7.70 4.66
CA ASP A 86 18.17 -8.35 5.87
C ASP A 86 19.33 -7.59 6.52
N ASN A 87 20.09 -6.83 5.75
CA ASN A 87 21.15 -5.95 6.25
C ASN A 87 20.65 -4.56 6.72
N GLY A 88 19.34 -4.35 6.77
CA GLY A 88 18.72 -3.10 7.19
C GLY A 88 18.59 -2.02 6.11
N LYS A 89 19.19 -2.20 4.92
CA LYS A 89 19.04 -1.23 3.83
C LYS A 89 17.59 -1.17 3.35
N GLU A 90 17.08 0.03 3.04
CA GLU A 90 15.72 0.22 2.55
C GLU A 90 15.50 -0.42 1.18
N ILE A 91 14.31 -1.02 0.99
CA ILE A 91 13.89 -1.59 -0.30
C ILE A 91 13.47 -0.46 -1.24
N THR A 92 14.04 -0.45 -2.45
CA THR A 92 13.73 0.56 -3.46
C THR A 92 12.44 0.25 -4.22
N PRO A 93 11.72 1.28 -4.75
CA PRO A 93 10.54 1.07 -5.57
C PRO A 93 10.79 0.17 -6.79
N ASN A 94 11.92 0.35 -7.47
CA ASN A 94 12.28 -0.47 -8.63
C ASN A 94 12.51 -1.94 -8.25
N TYR A 95 13.19 -2.18 -7.13
CA TYR A 95 13.41 -3.54 -6.63
C TYR A 95 12.07 -4.23 -6.34
N LEU A 96 11.17 -3.56 -5.61
CA LEU A 96 9.84 -4.09 -5.30
C LEU A 96 9.07 -4.45 -6.56
N THR A 97 8.99 -3.51 -7.53
CA THR A 97 8.23 -3.71 -8.77
C THR A 97 8.79 -4.88 -9.59
N LYS A 98 10.12 -4.94 -9.74
CA LYS A 98 10.79 -6.02 -10.48
C LYS A 98 10.59 -7.39 -9.82
N ASN A 99 10.75 -7.48 -8.50
CA ASN A 99 10.58 -8.74 -7.79
C ASN A 99 9.12 -9.20 -7.77
N PHE A 100 8.17 -8.27 -7.64
CA PHE A 100 6.75 -8.61 -7.74
C PHE A 100 6.41 -9.19 -9.11
N HIS A 101 6.88 -8.57 -10.20
CA HIS A 101 6.70 -9.09 -11.56
C HIS A 101 7.27 -10.51 -11.70
N THR A 102 8.52 -10.73 -11.27
CA THR A 102 9.16 -12.05 -11.31
C THR A 102 8.41 -13.10 -10.47
N LEU A 103 7.82 -12.67 -9.33
CA LEU A 103 7.00 -13.57 -8.51
C LEU A 103 5.73 -14.00 -9.23
N ILE A 104 5.02 -13.04 -9.85
CA ILE A 104 3.78 -13.30 -10.59
C ILE A 104 4.04 -14.16 -11.84
N GLU A 105 5.12 -13.90 -12.58
CA GLU A 105 5.50 -14.71 -13.75
C GLU A 105 5.74 -16.19 -13.42
N LYS A 106 6.21 -16.50 -12.21
CA LYS A 106 6.42 -17.89 -11.76
C LYS A 106 5.12 -18.61 -11.38
N GLN A 107 4.02 -17.90 -11.26
CA GLN A 107 2.71 -18.44 -10.89
C GLN A 107 1.88 -18.65 -12.16
N ASN A 108 1.89 -19.87 -12.72
CA ASN A 108 1.21 -20.17 -14.00
C ASN A 108 -0.30 -19.92 -13.98
N ASP A 109 -0.94 -20.04 -12.81
CA ASP A 109 -2.39 -19.91 -12.66
C ASP A 109 -2.82 -18.49 -12.20
N PHE A 110 -1.88 -17.55 -12.11
CA PHE A 110 -2.17 -16.20 -11.63
C PHE A 110 -2.24 -15.21 -12.82
N PRO A 111 -3.23 -14.30 -12.85
CA PRO A 111 -3.29 -13.28 -13.87
C PRO A 111 -2.05 -12.38 -13.79
N GLN A 112 -1.53 -11.99 -14.95
CA GLN A 112 -0.39 -11.08 -15.03
C GLN A 112 -0.83 -9.67 -14.61
N ILE A 113 -0.51 -9.30 -13.37
CA ILE A 113 -0.86 -8.03 -12.75
C ILE A 113 0.39 -7.28 -12.33
N ARG A 114 0.32 -5.95 -12.33
CA ARG A 114 1.37 -5.07 -11.78
C ARG A 114 1.16 -4.90 -10.28
N PHE A 115 2.20 -4.54 -9.56
CA PHE A 115 2.11 -4.24 -8.12
C PHE A 115 1.02 -3.20 -7.79
N HIS A 116 0.84 -2.20 -8.64
CA HIS A 116 -0.19 -1.16 -8.44
C HIS A 116 -1.62 -1.69 -8.64
N ASP A 117 -1.78 -2.74 -9.43
CA ASP A 117 -3.10 -3.33 -9.69
C ASP A 117 -3.70 -4.00 -8.43
N LEU A 118 -2.87 -4.37 -7.45
CA LEU A 118 -3.34 -4.80 -6.12
C LEU A 118 -4.20 -3.73 -5.44
N ARG A 119 -3.85 -2.45 -5.60
CA ARG A 119 -4.65 -1.34 -5.08
C ARG A 119 -6.01 -1.25 -5.78
N HIS A 120 -6.04 -1.50 -7.08
CA HIS A 120 -7.29 -1.55 -7.86
C HIS A 120 -8.16 -2.72 -7.45
N SER A 121 -7.57 -3.88 -7.18
CA SER A 121 -8.29 -5.05 -6.68
C SER A 121 -8.95 -4.77 -5.33
N VAL A 122 -8.23 -4.13 -4.40
CA VAL A 122 -8.81 -3.72 -3.10
C VAL A 122 -9.96 -2.73 -3.31
N ALA A 123 -9.80 -1.73 -4.19
CA ALA A 123 -10.87 -0.80 -4.51
C ALA A 123 -12.12 -1.55 -5.00
N SER A 124 -11.97 -2.42 -5.99
CA SER A 124 -13.07 -3.19 -6.58
C SER A 124 -13.78 -4.08 -5.55
N ASN A 125 -13.02 -4.76 -4.68
CA ASN A 125 -13.59 -5.62 -3.65
C ASN A 125 -14.42 -4.83 -2.65
N LEU A 126 -13.87 -3.72 -2.10
CA LEU A 126 -14.59 -2.86 -1.15
C LEU A 126 -15.89 -2.32 -1.74
N LEU A 127 -15.88 -2.03 -3.02
CA LEU A 127 -17.04 -1.52 -3.72
C LEU A 127 -18.08 -2.61 -3.96
N ASN A 128 -17.66 -3.83 -4.30
CA ASN A 128 -18.54 -5.00 -4.39
C ASN A 128 -19.15 -5.37 -3.02
N ASP A 129 -18.41 -5.12 -1.93
CA ASP A 129 -18.87 -5.29 -0.56
C ASP A 129 -19.85 -4.18 -0.10
N GLY A 130 -20.19 -3.22 -0.99
CA GLY A 130 -21.19 -2.19 -0.75
C GLY A 130 -20.65 -0.88 -0.15
N PHE A 131 -19.35 -0.73 0.02
CA PHE A 131 -18.78 0.56 0.46
C PHE A 131 -18.92 1.62 -0.63
N THR A 132 -19.17 2.86 -0.23
CA THR A 132 -19.31 3.97 -1.18
C THR A 132 -17.98 4.36 -1.81
N THR A 133 -18.03 4.98 -3.00
CA THR A 133 -16.84 5.51 -3.69
C THR A 133 -16.03 6.49 -2.82
N VAL A 134 -16.73 7.26 -1.99
CA VAL A 134 -16.11 8.24 -1.09
C VAL A 134 -15.32 7.52 0.00
N GLN A 135 -15.92 6.52 0.66
CA GLN A 135 -15.26 5.72 1.69
C GLN A 135 -14.02 5.00 1.13
N VAL A 136 -14.14 4.40 -0.05
CA VAL A 136 -13.02 3.71 -0.69
C VAL A 136 -11.91 4.68 -1.11
N ALA A 137 -12.26 5.87 -1.63
CA ALA A 137 -11.30 6.90 -1.98
C ALA A 137 -10.52 7.40 -0.74
N GLU A 138 -11.21 7.62 0.37
CA GLU A 138 -10.62 8.02 1.65
C GLU A 138 -9.68 6.93 2.18
N TRP A 139 -10.14 5.69 2.24
CA TRP A 139 -9.32 4.54 2.66
C TRP A 139 -8.04 4.40 1.85
N LEU A 140 -8.15 4.51 0.54
CA LEU A 140 -7.01 4.40 -0.36
C LEU A 140 -6.16 5.69 -0.43
N GLY A 141 -6.66 6.84 0.04
CA GLY A 141 -5.98 8.13 -0.07
C GLY A 141 -5.91 8.60 -1.52
N HIS A 142 -7.01 8.51 -2.24
CA HIS A 142 -7.14 9.13 -3.56
C HIS A 142 -7.44 10.62 -3.39
N SER A 143 -6.69 11.47 -4.09
CA SER A 143 -6.89 12.93 -4.08
C SER A 143 -8.22 13.36 -4.71
N SER A 144 -8.87 12.45 -5.45
CA SER A 144 -10.17 12.68 -6.06
C SER A 144 -10.96 11.37 -6.14
N SER A 145 -12.22 11.41 -5.76
CA SER A 145 -13.19 10.31 -5.94
C SER A 145 -13.38 9.94 -7.42
N THR A 146 -13.07 10.86 -8.36
CA THR A 146 -13.08 10.58 -9.80
C THR A 146 -12.10 9.49 -10.20
N THR A 147 -10.99 9.32 -9.50
CA THR A 147 -10.06 8.22 -9.74
C THR A 147 -10.71 6.89 -9.40
N THR A 148 -11.46 6.82 -8.30
CA THR A 148 -12.23 5.65 -7.90
C THR A 148 -13.39 5.41 -8.88
N LEU A 149 -14.11 6.45 -9.31
CA LEU A 149 -15.23 6.37 -10.26
C LEU A 149 -14.84 5.82 -11.63
N LYS A 150 -13.64 6.10 -12.14
CA LYS A 150 -13.18 5.55 -13.43
C LYS A 150 -13.12 4.01 -13.44
N PHE A 151 -12.84 3.41 -12.30
CA PHE A 151 -12.87 1.95 -12.17
C PHE A 151 -14.29 1.40 -12.00
N TYR A 152 -15.26 2.27 -11.61
CA TYR A 152 -16.67 1.91 -11.42
C TYR A 152 -17.49 1.84 -12.69
N ALA A 153 -17.12 2.53 -13.74
CA ALA A 153 -17.90 2.58 -14.97
C ALA A 153 -18.21 1.19 -15.58
N HIS A 154 -17.47 0.17 -15.15
CA HIS A 154 -17.71 -1.22 -15.58
C HIS A 154 -18.66 -2.01 -14.64
N ILE A 155 -18.80 -1.60 -13.37
CA ILE A 155 -19.68 -2.28 -12.38
C ILE A 155 -21.11 -1.76 -12.45
N ASP A 156 -21.34 -0.58 -13.02
CA ASP A 156 -22.58 0.21 -12.98
C ASP A 156 -23.78 -0.39 -13.78
N LYS A 157 -23.60 -1.44 -14.58
CA LYS A 157 -24.72 -2.01 -15.34
C LYS A 157 -25.75 -2.71 -14.45
N THR A 158 -25.33 -3.39 -13.38
CA THR A 158 -26.20 -4.07 -12.43
C THR A 158 -26.94 -3.10 -11.50
N SER A 159 -26.29 -1.99 -11.16
CA SER A 159 -26.88 -0.94 -10.32
C SER A 159 -28.06 -0.23 -11.00
N LYS A 160 -28.00 0.00 -12.31
CA LYS A 160 -29.09 0.65 -13.07
C LYS A 160 -30.34 -0.20 -13.13
N LEU A 161 -30.19 -1.52 -13.25
CA LEU A 161 -31.32 -2.46 -13.19
C LEU A 161 -31.93 -2.52 -11.79
N ALA A 162 -31.12 -2.50 -10.72
CA ALA A 162 -31.61 -2.48 -9.36
C ALA A 162 -32.39 -1.19 -9.04
N ILE A 163 -31.89 -0.03 -9.50
CA ILE A 163 -32.58 1.26 -9.38
C ILE A 163 -33.89 1.24 -10.16
N ALA A 164 -33.89 0.78 -11.40
CA ALA A 164 -35.10 0.67 -12.21
C ALA A 164 -36.15 -0.24 -11.54
N ASN A 165 -35.72 -1.36 -10.97
CA ASN A 165 -36.63 -2.28 -10.26
C ASN A 165 -37.17 -1.66 -8.97
N SER A 166 -36.37 -0.89 -8.21
CA SER A 166 -36.86 -0.21 -7.01
C SER A 166 -37.88 0.90 -7.27
N LEU A 167 -37.77 1.54 -8.46
CA LEU A 167 -38.71 2.58 -8.91
C LEU A 167 -40.03 1.97 -9.50
N GLN A 168 -40.05 0.68 -9.79
CA GLN A 168 -41.24 -0.04 -10.28
C GLN A 168 -42.03 -0.77 -9.16
N ALA A 169 -41.54 -0.74 -7.92
CA ALA A 169 -42.12 -1.44 -6.79
C ALA A 169 -43.21 -0.65 -6.04
N ASP A 170 -43.66 0.49 -6.54
CA ASP A 170 -44.82 1.28 -6.15
C ASP A 170 -45.94 1.10 -7.21
#